data_7a27fa56bc2437513cc7095d3a531c8c
#
_entry.id   7a27fa56bc2437513cc7095d3a531c8c
#
_cell.length_a   1.000
_cell.length_b   1.000
_cell.length_c   1.000
_cell.angle_alpha   90.00
_cell.angle_beta   90.00
_cell.angle_gamma   90.00
#
_symmetry.space_group_name_H-M   'P 1'
#
loop_
_entity.id
_entity.type
_entity.pdbx_description
1 polymer ?
#
loop_
_entity_poly.entity_id
_entity_poly.type
_entity_poly.pdbx_seq_one_letter_code
_entity_poly.pdbx_strand_id
1 'polypeptide(L)'
;MRIPLAAVFLALALAVPAGAEDRALITVTGEGVVTAEPDMATVSLGVITNGTTAAEAMAANSVQLGAVLEQLRSSGIEDRDIQTSGLSLNPNWQQPAGEQTSRIVGYQAMNQLTVRVRALDKLGAVLDRSIQDGANTFN
;
A
#
# COMPACT_ATOMS: atom_id res chain seq x y z
N MET A 1 -52.67 65.06 -13.16
CA MET A 1 -53.21 63.82 -12.57
C MET A 1 -52.39 63.53 -11.36
N ARG A 2 -52.87 63.86 -10.14
CA ARG A 2 -52.14 63.72 -8.85
C ARG A 2 -52.48 62.33 -8.29
N ILE A 3 -51.54 61.38 -8.37
CA ILE A 3 -51.65 60.06 -7.73
C ILE A 3 -51.48 60.32 -6.21
N PRO A 4 -52.45 59.98 -5.36
CA PRO A 4 -52.33 60.23 -3.91
C PRO A 4 -51.23 59.32 -3.32
N LEU A 5 -50.32 59.91 -2.58
CA LEU A 5 -49.17 59.27 -1.93
C LEU A 5 -49.53 58.03 -1.06
N ALA A 6 -50.82 58.01 -0.62
CA ALA A 6 -51.40 56.94 0.19
C ALA A 6 -51.52 55.60 -0.57
N ALA A 7 -51.67 55.62 -1.90
CA ALA A 7 -51.77 54.38 -2.70
C ALA A 7 -50.43 53.68 -2.88
N VAL A 8 -49.30 54.40 -2.78
CA VAL A 8 -47.93 53.79 -2.91
C VAL A 8 -47.53 53.08 -1.62
N PHE A 9 -48.00 53.59 -0.44
CA PHE A 9 -47.70 52.91 0.83
C PHE A 9 -48.48 51.57 1.02
N LEU A 10 -49.66 51.46 0.45
CA LEU A 10 -50.49 50.28 0.56
C LEU A 10 -49.95 49.14 -0.32
N ALA A 11 -49.25 49.42 -1.42
CA ALA A 11 -48.65 48.39 -2.30
C ALA A 11 -47.36 47.80 -1.72
N LEU A 12 -46.67 48.50 -0.80
CA LEU A 12 -45.43 48.02 -0.20
C LEU A 12 -45.65 47.06 1.00
N ALA A 13 -46.87 47.06 1.55
CA ALA A 13 -47.19 46.21 2.73
C ALA A 13 -47.59 44.78 2.38
N LEU A 14 -47.68 44.40 1.08
CA LEU A 14 -48.07 43.07 0.62
C LEU A 14 -46.90 42.22 0.13
N ALA A 15 -45.65 42.63 0.31
CA ALA A 15 -44.47 41.78 0.05
C ALA A 15 -44.34 40.80 1.21
N VAL A 16 -45.12 39.72 1.18
CA VAL A 16 -44.93 38.57 2.05
C VAL A 16 -43.63 37.89 1.60
N PRO A 17 -42.62 37.74 2.46
CA PRO A 17 -41.44 36.95 2.08
C PRO A 17 -41.91 35.54 1.79
N ALA A 18 -41.70 35.05 0.56
CA ALA A 18 -41.87 33.66 0.21
C ALA A 18 -40.82 32.91 1.03
N GLY A 19 -41.20 32.31 2.14
CA GLY A 19 -40.38 31.41 2.92
C GLY A 19 -39.95 30.28 2.00
N ALA A 20 -38.64 30.14 1.79
CA ALA A 20 -38.08 28.95 1.15
C ALA A 20 -38.41 27.79 2.10
N GLU A 21 -39.26 26.88 1.66
CA GLU A 21 -39.48 25.62 2.38
C GLU A 21 -38.15 24.86 2.36
N ASP A 22 -37.49 24.70 3.51
CA ASP A 22 -36.38 23.79 3.70
C ASP A 22 -36.89 22.37 3.41
N ARG A 23 -36.58 21.87 2.22
CA ARG A 23 -36.91 20.49 1.86
C ARG A 23 -36.10 19.59 2.77
N ALA A 24 -36.75 18.84 3.64
CA ALA A 24 -36.12 17.80 4.43
C ALA A 24 -35.53 16.74 3.47
N LEU A 25 -34.20 16.62 3.47
CA LEU A 25 -33.48 15.64 2.70
C LEU A 25 -33.20 14.43 3.59
N ILE A 26 -33.68 13.26 3.20
CA ILE A 26 -33.35 12.00 3.87
C ILE A 26 -32.30 11.30 3.01
N THR A 27 -31.09 11.15 3.54
CA THR A 27 -30.02 10.36 2.92
C THR A 27 -29.96 9.01 3.60
N VAL A 28 -30.10 7.94 2.84
CA VAL A 28 -29.97 6.55 3.31
C VAL A 28 -28.83 5.88 2.57
N THR A 29 -27.99 5.15 3.31
CA THR A 29 -26.91 4.33 2.76
C THR A 29 -27.32 2.86 2.89
N GLY A 30 -27.22 2.11 1.81
CA GLY A 30 -27.41 0.66 1.78
C GLY A 30 -26.08 -0.03 1.52
N GLU A 31 -25.79 -1.10 2.24
CA GLU A 31 -24.62 -1.96 2.01
C GLU A 31 -25.06 -3.30 1.44
N GLY A 32 -24.30 -3.81 0.46
CA GLY A 32 -24.49 -5.13 -0.13
C GLY A 32 -23.17 -5.91 -0.04
N VAL A 33 -23.24 -7.18 0.33
CA VAL A 33 -22.08 -8.09 0.37
C VAL A 33 -22.24 -9.15 -0.70
N VAL A 34 -21.19 -9.32 -1.52
CA VAL A 34 -21.08 -10.40 -2.49
C VAL A 34 -19.88 -11.25 -2.12
N THR A 35 -20.08 -12.57 -2.02
CA THR A 35 -19.01 -13.54 -1.74
C THR A 35 -18.66 -14.27 -3.03
N ALA A 36 -17.35 -14.35 -3.36
CA ALA A 36 -16.83 -15.10 -4.49
C ALA A 36 -15.63 -15.94 -4.04
N GLU A 37 -15.36 -17.04 -4.73
CA GLU A 37 -14.14 -17.81 -4.50
C GLU A 37 -12.93 -17.02 -5.00
N PRO A 38 -11.79 -17.05 -4.25
CA PRO A 38 -10.55 -16.42 -4.71
C PRO A 38 -10.02 -17.10 -5.97
N ASP A 39 -9.58 -16.32 -6.94
CA ASP A 39 -8.95 -16.78 -8.19
C ASP A 39 -7.45 -16.44 -8.25
N MET A 40 -6.95 -15.70 -7.25
CA MET A 40 -5.57 -15.22 -7.20
C MET A 40 -5.17 -14.93 -5.75
N ALA A 41 -3.90 -15.17 -5.42
CA ALA A 41 -3.27 -14.70 -4.20
C ALA A 41 -2.23 -13.63 -4.52
N THR A 42 -2.16 -12.59 -3.69
CA THR A 42 -1.06 -11.62 -3.72
C THR A 42 -0.19 -11.84 -2.48
N VAL A 43 1.10 -12.07 -2.71
CA VAL A 43 2.06 -12.35 -1.66
C VAL A 43 3.17 -11.31 -1.72
N SER A 44 3.56 -10.79 -0.58
CA SER A 44 4.77 -9.97 -0.44
C SER A 44 5.92 -10.85 0.03
N LEU A 45 6.99 -10.90 -0.75
CA LEU A 45 8.23 -11.63 -0.45
C LEU A 45 9.33 -10.61 -0.21
N GLY A 46 10.23 -10.86 0.74
CA GLY A 46 11.37 -10.00 0.97
C GLY A 46 12.67 -10.77 1.12
N VAL A 47 13.75 -10.13 0.67
CA VAL A 47 15.14 -10.58 0.83
C VAL A 47 15.86 -9.56 1.68
N ILE A 48 16.31 -9.97 2.86
CA ILE A 48 17.12 -9.16 3.77
C ILE A 48 18.51 -9.77 3.86
N THR A 49 19.53 -8.97 3.62
CA THR A 49 20.94 -9.36 3.72
C THR A 49 21.71 -8.37 4.58
N ASN A 50 22.76 -8.86 5.22
CA ASN A 50 23.66 -8.03 6.01
C ASN A 50 25.07 -8.08 5.40
N GLY A 51 25.83 -7.01 5.61
CA GLY A 51 27.22 -6.89 5.20
C GLY A 51 27.98 -5.97 6.13
N THR A 52 29.30 -6.09 6.14
CA THR A 52 30.17 -5.16 6.91
C THR A 52 30.25 -3.80 6.23
N THR A 53 30.04 -3.78 4.92
CA THR A 53 29.92 -2.56 4.10
C THR A 53 28.59 -2.51 3.39
N ALA A 54 28.16 -1.30 3.00
CA ALA A 54 26.96 -1.07 2.20
C ALA A 54 27.02 -1.85 0.87
N ALA A 55 28.18 -1.88 0.23
CA ALA A 55 28.40 -2.59 -1.04
C ALA A 55 28.24 -4.09 -0.89
N GLU A 56 28.79 -4.71 0.17
CA GLU A 56 28.61 -6.13 0.46
C GLU A 56 27.15 -6.50 0.72
N ALA A 57 26.47 -5.73 1.55
CA ALA A 57 25.05 -5.95 1.83
C ALA A 57 24.20 -5.92 0.56
N MET A 58 24.45 -4.92 -0.31
CA MET A 58 23.73 -4.77 -1.60
C MET A 58 24.07 -5.86 -2.59
N ALA A 59 25.35 -6.25 -2.71
CA ALA A 59 25.78 -7.31 -3.62
C ALA A 59 25.14 -8.65 -3.23
N ALA A 60 25.18 -9.00 -1.95
CA ALA A 60 24.53 -10.21 -1.43
C ALA A 60 23.01 -10.18 -1.68
N ASN A 61 22.37 -9.03 -1.47
CA ASN A 61 20.93 -8.86 -1.73
C ASN A 61 20.59 -9.09 -3.20
N SER A 62 21.38 -8.52 -4.11
CA SER A 62 21.17 -8.68 -5.56
C SER A 62 21.27 -10.14 -6.01
N VAL A 63 22.23 -10.89 -5.46
CA VAL A 63 22.40 -12.31 -5.78
C VAL A 63 21.21 -13.14 -5.30
N GLN A 64 20.79 -12.97 -4.04
CA GLN A 64 19.65 -13.71 -3.49
C GLN A 64 18.34 -13.33 -4.18
N LEU A 65 18.11 -12.03 -4.44
CA LEU A 65 16.94 -11.58 -5.18
C LEU A 65 16.88 -12.20 -6.57
N GLY A 66 18.04 -12.28 -7.26
CA GLY A 66 18.14 -12.92 -8.58
C GLY A 66 17.70 -14.39 -8.53
N ALA A 67 18.14 -15.15 -7.52
CA ALA A 67 17.73 -16.55 -7.33
C ALA A 67 16.22 -16.67 -7.08
N VAL A 68 15.65 -15.82 -6.22
CA VAL A 68 14.20 -15.79 -5.97
C VAL A 68 13.40 -15.48 -7.23
N LEU A 69 13.84 -14.49 -8.03
CA LEU A 69 13.17 -14.14 -9.29
C LEU A 69 13.21 -15.29 -10.30
N GLU A 70 14.34 -15.95 -10.45
CA GLU A 70 14.46 -17.10 -11.34
C GLU A 70 13.57 -18.26 -10.90
N GLN A 71 13.50 -18.51 -9.60
CA GLN A 71 12.62 -19.51 -9.00
C GLN A 71 11.13 -19.20 -9.24
N LEU A 72 10.72 -17.96 -9.09
CA LEU A 72 9.33 -17.55 -9.35
C LEU A 72 8.97 -17.81 -10.84
N ARG A 73 9.86 -17.43 -11.76
CA ARG A 73 9.67 -17.68 -13.20
C ARG A 73 9.60 -19.18 -13.51
N SER A 74 10.50 -19.98 -12.95
CA SER A 74 10.50 -21.43 -13.15
C SER A 74 9.27 -22.13 -12.58
N SER A 75 8.63 -21.52 -11.57
CA SER A 75 7.35 -21.95 -11.01
C SER A 75 6.12 -21.54 -11.84
N GLY A 76 6.34 -20.85 -12.98
CA GLY A 76 5.30 -20.40 -13.89
C GLY A 76 4.66 -19.06 -13.54
N ILE A 77 5.31 -18.27 -12.68
CA ILE A 77 4.88 -16.89 -12.42
C ILE A 77 5.41 -16.01 -13.55
N GLU A 78 4.52 -15.30 -14.22
CA GLU A 78 4.88 -14.41 -15.32
C GLU A 78 5.50 -13.09 -14.80
N ASP A 79 6.39 -12.47 -15.56
CA ASP A 79 7.06 -11.22 -15.17
C ASP A 79 6.07 -10.08 -14.85
N ARG A 80 4.92 -10.04 -15.51
CA ARG A 80 3.85 -9.06 -15.22
C ARG A 80 3.21 -9.25 -13.83
N ASP A 81 3.34 -10.42 -13.24
CA ASP A 81 2.80 -10.77 -11.94
C ASP A 81 3.87 -10.64 -10.82
N ILE A 82 5.09 -10.22 -11.17
CA ILE A 82 6.20 -9.96 -10.24
C ILE A 82 6.53 -8.46 -10.28
N GLN A 83 6.49 -7.82 -9.13
CA GLN A 83 6.82 -6.41 -9.01
C GLN A 83 7.76 -6.16 -7.83
N THR A 84 8.89 -5.49 -8.06
CA THR A 84 9.70 -4.94 -6.99
C THR A 84 8.96 -3.78 -6.35
N SER A 85 8.71 -3.85 -5.06
CA SER A 85 7.89 -2.86 -4.32
C SER A 85 8.69 -2.01 -3.35
N GLY A 86 9.94 -2.39 -3.02
CA GLY A 86 10.78 -1.60 -2.12
C GLY A 86 12.22 -2.07 -2.12
N LEU A 87 13.13 -1.09 -2.04
CA LEU A 87 14.56 -1.30 -1.81
C LEU A 87 15.01 -0.33 -0.73
N SER A 88 15.65 -0.85 0.31
CA SER A 88 16.25 -0.03 1.35
C SER A 88 17.63 -0.56 1.74
N LEU A 89 18.50 0.37 2.16
CA LEU A 89 19.81 0.09 2.72
C LEU A 89 19.98 0.91 3.99
N ASN A 90 20.15 0.23 5.12
CA ASN A 90 20.20 0.86 6.42
C ASN A 90 21.49 0.49 7.15
N PRO A 91 22.17 1.43 7.83
CA PRO A 91 23.26 1.12 8.71
C PRO A 91 22.76 0.44 9.99
N ASN A 92 23.48 -0.56 10.44
CA ASN A 92 23.27 -1.22 11.73
C ASN A 92 24.13 -0.50 12.78
N TRP A 93 23.46 0.11 13.75
CA TRP A 93 24.10 0.83 14.85
C TRP A 93 24.22 -0.05 16.07
N GLN A 94 25.39 0.00 16.72
CA GLN A 94 25.63 -0.64 18.00
C GLN A 94 26.16 0.39 18.99
N GLN A 95 25.60 0.39 20.20
CA GLN A 95 26.12 1.16 21.31
C GLN A 95 26.78 0.16 22.30
N PRO A 96 28.12 0.16 22.41
CA PRO A 96 28.80 -0.71 23.37
C PRO A 96 28.43 -0.34 24.81
N ALA A 97 28.41 -1.35 25.68
CA ALA A 97 28.11 -1.12 27.09
C ALA A 97 29.15 -0.18 27.73
N GLY A 98 28.66 0.93 28.33
CA GLY A 98 29.50 1.94 28.96
C GLY A 98 29.97 3.08 28.05
N GLU A 99 29.67 3.03 26.76
CA GLU A 99 29.93 4.12 25.82
C GLU A 99 28.67 4.95 25.58
N GLN A 100 28.84 6.29 25.41
CA GLN A 100 27.73 7.19 25.12
C GLN A 100 27.52 7.39 23.60
N THR A 101 28.41 6.85 22.77
CA THR A 101 28.38 7.01 21.32
C THR A 101 28.05 5.68 20.63
N SER A 102 27.08 5.72 19.71
CA SER A 102 26.77 4.61 18.81
C SER A 102 27.73 4.61 17.62
N ARG A 103 28.11 3.42 17.17
CA ARG A 103 28.94 3.24 15.97
C ARG A 103 28.24 2.32 14.97
N ILE A 104 28.49 2.52 13.68
CA ILE A 104 28.03 1.63 12.63
C ILE A 104 28.86 0.34 12.69
N VAL A 105 28.20 -0.80 12.80
CA VAL A 105 28.84 -2.14 12.84
C VAL A 105 28.56 -2.96 11.60
N GLY A 106 27.76 -2.46 10.67
CA GLY A 106 27.42 -3.11 9.42
C GLY A 106 26.27 -2.40 8.72
N TYR A 107 25.77 -3.04 7.69
CA TYR A 107 24.67 -2.55 6.88
C TYR A 107 23.68 -3.67 6.60
N GLN A 108 22.42 -3.33 6.48
CA GLN A 108 21.34 -4.23 6.09
C GLN A 108 20.71 -3.71 4.80
N ALA A 109 20.69 -4.55 3.77
CA ALA A 109 19.93 -4.32 2.55
C ALA A 109 18.64 -5.13 2.58
N MET A 110 17.52 -4.50 2.22
CA MET A 110 16.21 -5.14 2.10
C MET A 110 15.64 -4.84 0.74
N ASN A 111 15.15 -5.87 0.08
CA ASN A 111 14.39 -5.76 -1.16
C ASN A 111 13.08 -6.51 -1.02
N GLN A 112 12.00 -5.93 -1.50
CA GLN A 112 10.66 -6.47 -1.39
C GLN A 112 10.03 -6.64 -2.77
N LEU A 113 9.39 -7.80 -2.96
CA LEU A 113 8.63 -8.15 -4.14
C LEU A 113 7.17 -8.32 -3.79
N THR A 114 6.30 -7.90 -4.68
CA THR A 114 4.89 -8.27 -4.67
C THR A 114 4.64 -9.23 -5.82
N VAL A 115 4.12 -10.41 -5.51
CA VAL A 115 3.91 -11.51 -6.46
C VAL A 115 2.44 -11.88 -6.50
N ARG A 116 1.86 -12.00 -7.69
CA ARG A 116 0.51 -12.49 -7.90
C ARG A 116 0.55 -13.95 -8.35
N VAL A 117 -0.01 -14.84 -7.55
CA VAL A 117 -0.09 -16.28 -7.83
C VAL A 117 -1.51 -16.61 -8.26
N ARG A 118 -1.68 -16.96 -9.55
CA ARG A 118 -2.99 -17.32 -10.13
C ARG A 118 -3.31 -18.80 -9.96
N ALA A 119 -2.31 -19.66 -9.86
CA ALA A 119 -2.46 -21.08 -9.59
C ALA A 119 -2.42 -21.32 -8.08
N LEU A 120 -3.56 -21.17 -7.40
CA LEU A 120 -3.66 -21.24 -5.94
C LEU A 120 -3.27 -22.61 -5.37
N ASP A 121 -3.47 -23.67 -6.13
CA ASP A 121 -3.03 -25.02 -5.81
C ASP A 121 -1.51 -25.15 -5.68
N LYS A 122 -0.75 -24.28 -6.35
CA LYS A 122 0.73 -24.25 -6.32
C LYS A 122 1.30 -23.27 -5.30
N LEU A 123 0.46 -22.45 -4.65
CA LEU A 123 0.91 -21.37 -3.78
C LEU A 123 1.88 -21.85 -2.70
N GLY A 124 1.56 -22.93 -1.99
CA GLY A 124 2.42 -23.49 -0.94
C GLY A 124 3.80 -23.88 -1.48
N ALA A 125 3.84 -24.60 -2.60
CA ALA A 125 5.11 -25.02 -3.21
C ALA A 125 5.96 -23.84 -3.71
N VAL A 126 5.32 -22.76 -4.20
CA VAL A 126 6.02 -21.53 -4.61
C VAL A 126 6.66 -20.85 -3.40
N LEU A 127 5.93 -20.75 -2.28
CA LEU A 127 6.44 -20.14 -1.05
C LEU A 127 7.60 -20.94 -0.46
N ASP A 128 7.45 -22.26 -0.33
CA ASP A 128 8.49 -23.13 0.24
C ASP A 128 9.82 -23.03 -0.55
N ARG A 129 9.75 -23.03 -1.87
CA ARG A 129 10.93 -22.88 -2.73
C ARG A 129 11.54 -21.49 -2.62
N SER A 130 10.71 -20.43 -2.58
CA SER A 130 11.21 -19.05 -2.43
C SER A 130 11.99 -18.87 -1.12
N ILE A 131 11.59 -19.56 -0.03
CA ILE A 131 12.33 -19.58 1.24
C ILE A 131 13.71 -20.25 1.07
N GLN A 132 13.76 -21.38 0.37
CA GLN A 132 15.01 -22.09 0.12
C GLN A 132 16.00 -21.26 -0.70
N ASP A 133 15.53 -20.42 -1.59
CA ASP A 133 16.33 -19.56 -2.47
C ASP A 133 16.63 -18.16 -1.87
N GLY A 134 16.28 -17.93 -0.60
CA GLY A 134 16.74 -16.78 0.16
C GLY A 134 15.68 -15.74 0.52
N ALA A 135 14.42 -15.92 0.13
CA ALA A 135 13.35 -15.09 0.66
C ALA A 135 13.19 -15.38 2.17
N ASN A 136 13.24 -14.34 3.00
CA ASN A 136 13.25 -14.47 4.45
C ASN A 136 12.24 -13.57 5.16
N THR A 137 11.41 -12.86 4.40
CA THR A 137 10.23 -12.15 4.90
C THR A 137 9.02 -12.40 4.02
N PHE A 138 7.85 -12.60 4.64
CA PHE A 138 6.58 -12.90 3.98
C PHE A 138 5.44 -12.17 4.67
N ASN A 139 4.52 -11.58 3.86
CA ASN A 139 3.24 -11.01 4.28
C ASN A 139 2.16 -11.31 3.26
#